data_49438a8e31d42b91237ac70844975074
#
_entry.id   49438a8e31d42b91237ac70844975074
#
_cell.length_a   1.000
_cell.length_b   1.000
_cell.length_c   1.000
_cell.angle_alpha   90.00
_cell.angle_beta   90.00
_cell.angle_gamma   90.00
#
_symmetry.space_group_name_H-M   'P 1'
#
loop_
_entity.id
_entity.type
_entity.pdbx_description
1 polymer ?
#
loop_
_entity_poly.entity_id
_entity_poly.type
_entity_poly.pdbx_seq_one_letter_code
_entity_poly.pdbx_strand_id
1 'polypeptide(L)'
;MRKLKITELNRLSVDEFKQADKLPLVVVLDEVRSLHNIGSVFRTSDAFLVNCIYLCGITATPPHPEMHKTALGAEDTVDWIYKNHTLEAVEELHNEGYTVLAIEQVEGSTMLGDFSLDADKKYAIVMGNEVKGVQQEVVNACDGCIEIPQYGTKHSLNVSVTTGIVLWEFANKLMEFRK
;
A
#
# COMPACT_ATOMS: atom_id res chain seq x y z
N MET A 1 -24.90 -10.21 20.83
CA MET A 1 -24.40 -9.73 19.52
C MET A 1 -24.48 -10.87 18.50
N ARG A 2 -24.93 -10.60 17.25
CA ARG A 2 -25.08 -11.56 16.15
C ARG A 2 -24.07 -11.23 15.05
N LYS A 3 -23.45 -12.25 14.44
CA LYS A 3 -22.60 -12.05 13.24
C LYS A 3 -23.49 -11.65 12.06
N LEU A 4 -23.04 -10.65 11.29
CA LEU A 4 -23.68 -10.28 10.03
C LEU A 4 -23.39 -11.34 8.96
N LYS A 5 -24.38 -11.58 8.09
CA LYS A 5 -24.19 -12.39 6.87
C LYS A 5 -23.48 -11.53 5.81
N ILE A 6 -22.80 -12.18 4.86
CA ILE A 6 -22.11 -11.49 3.77
C ILE A 6 -23.06 -10.57 3.00
N THR A 7 -24.28 -11.00 2.77
CA THR A 7 -25.33 -10.22 2.07
C THR A 7 -25.80 -8.98 2.84
N GLU A 8 -25.47 -8.85 4.13
CA GLU A 8 -25.85 -7.71 4.97
C GLU A 8 -24.73 -6.66 5.04
N LEU A 9 -23.54 -6.93 4.43
CA LEU A 9 -22.37 -6.06 4.52
C LEU A 9 -22.37 -4.95 3.46
N ASN A 10 -23.29 -4.96 2.48
CA ASN A 10 -23.40 -3.97 1.41
C ASN A 10 -22.05 -3.65 0.75
N ARG A 11 -21.27 -4.70 0.40
CA ARG A 11 -19.99 -4.53 -0.28
C ARG A 11 -20.22 -4.17 -1.74
N LEU A 12 -19.33 -3.32 -2.27
CA LEU A 12 -19.34 -2.92 -3.67
C LEU A 12 -19.12 -4.15 -4.58
N SER A 13 -19.78 -4.18 -5.73
CA SER A 13 -19.40 -5.03 -6.84
C SER A 13 -18.10 -4.54 -7.48
N VAL A 14 -17.49 -5.33 -8.37
CA VAL A 14 -16.28 -4.94 -9.11
C VAL A 14 -16.51 -3.64 -9.89
N ASP A 15 -17.65 -3.53 -10.59
CA ASP A 15 -17.97 -2.35 -11.39
C ASP A 15 -18.20 -1.11 -10.51
N GLU A 16 -18.93 -1.25 -9.41
CA GLU A 16 -19.11 -0.17 -8.43
C GLU A 16 -17.79 0.25 -7.80
N PHE A 17 -16.90 -0.71 -7.47
CA PHE A 17 -15.57 -0.40 -6.95
C PHE A 17 -14.76 0.41 -7.96
N LYS A 18 -14.76 0.02 -9.25
CA LYS A 18 -14.03 0.73 -10.31
C LYS A 18 -14.52 2.15 -10.54
N GLN A 19 -15.82 2.39 -10.31
CA GLN A 19 -16.44 3.72 -10.43
C GLN A 19 -16.39 4.55 -9.14
N ALA A 20 -16.09 3.91 -8.00
CA ALA A 20 -16.03 4.59 -6.72
C ALA A 20 -14.91 5.64 -6.67
N ASP A 21 -15.15 6.72 -5.92
CA ASP A 21 -14.13 7.72 -5.63
C ASP A 21 -13.06 7.12 -4.71
N LYS A 22 -11.86 6.88 -5.26
CA LYS A 22 -10.74 6.28 -4.55
C LYS A 22 -10.09 7.27 -3.58
N LEU A 23 -9.45 6.75 -2.54
CA LEU A 23 -8.54 7.56 -1.73
C LEU A 23 -7.35 8.04 -2.58
N PRO A 24 -6.85 9.26 -2.36
CA PRO A 24 -5.64 9.75 -3.01
C PRO A 24 -4.38 9.07 -2.44
N LEU A 25 -4.40 7.74 -2.47
CA LEU A 25 -3.40 6.86 -1.86
C LEU A 25 -3.00 5.76 -2.83
N VAL A 26 -1.69 5.62 -3.02
CA VAL A 26 -1.06 4.61 -3.88
C VAL A 26 -0.13 3.73 -3.06
N VAL A 27 -0.04 2.46 -3.38
CA VAL A 27 0.95 1.53 -2.81
C VAL A 27 1.98 1.19 -3.88
N VAL A 28 3.27 1.26 -3.53
CA VAL A 28 4.38 0.83 -4.38
C VAL A 28 5.06 -0.37 -3.72
N LEU A 29 5.17 -1.48 -4.44
CA LEU A 29 5.86 -2.68 -3.99
C LEU A 29 7.24 -2.76 -4.62
N ASP A 30 8.27 -2.46 -3.82
CA ASP A 30 9.67 -2.44 -4.21
C ASP A 30 10.29 -3.82 -4.07
N GLU A 31 10.42 -4.57 -5.18
CA GLU A 31 11.06 -5.88 -5.21
C GLU A 31 10.43 -6.93 -4.25
N VAL A 32 9.11 -6.88 -4.04
CA VAL A 32 8.40 -7.83 -3.16
C VAL A 32 8.30 -9.19 -3.83
N ARG A 33 8.78 -10.24 -3.14
CA ARG A 33 8.94 -11.58 -3.71
C ARG A 33 7.76 -12.51 -3.49
N SER A 34 7.12 -12.41 -2.33
CA SER A 34 6.09 -13.35 -1.92
C SER A 34 4.75 -13.06 -2.60
N LEU A 35 4.31 -13.96 -3.45
CA LEU A 35 3.00 -13.92 -4.11
C LEU A 35 1.85 -13.80 -3.11
N HIS A 36 1.96 -14.46 -1.95
CA HIS A 36 0.97 -14.37 -0.89
C HIS A 36 0.93 -12.98 -0.24
N ASN A 37 2.10 -12.33 -0.07
CA ASN A 37 2.15 -10.96 0.43
C ASN A 37 1.52 -9.99 -0.58
N ILE A 38 1.88 -10.13 -1.87
CA ILE A 38 1.32 -9.30 -2.94
C ILE A 38 -0.21 -9.43 -2.98
N GLY A 39 -0.72 -10.66 -2.97
CA GLY A 39 -2.18 -10.89 -2.93
C GLY A 39 -2.85 -10.30 -1.69
N SER A 40 -2.21 -10.40 -0.52
CA SER A 40 -2.72 -9.78 0.71
C SER A 40 -2.73 -8.25 0.63
N VAL A 41 -1.76 -7.64 -0.04
CA VAL A 41 -1.72 -6.20 -0.30
C VAL A 41 -2.87 -5.79 -1.20
N PHE A 42 -3.14 -6.51 -2.30
CA PHE A 42 -4.32 -6.27 -3.14
C PHE A 42 -5.61 -6.28 -2.33
N ARG A 43 -5.81 -7.32 -1.51
CA ARG A 43 -7.01 -7.46 -0.69
C ARG A 43 -7.16 -6.33 0.33
N THR A 44 -6.08 -5.88 0.93
CA THR A 44 -6.11 -4.77 1.88
C THR A 44 -6.35 -3.44 1.16
N SER A 45 -5.75 -3.26 -0.01
CA SER A 45 -5.95 -2.08 -0.87
C SER A 45 -7.40 -1.94 -1.36
N ASP A 46 -8.03 -3.06 -1.72
CA ASP A 46 -9.47 -3.11 -2.02
C ASP A 46 -10.30 -2.62 -0.83
N ALA A 47 -10.03 -3.16 0.36
CA ALA A 47 -10.78 -2.84 1.58
C ALA A 47 -10.74 -1.35 1.95
N PHE A 48 -9.70 -0.62 1.55
CA PHE A 48 -9.50 0.80 1.84
C PHE A 48 -9.62 1.73 0.63
N LEU A 49 -10.17 1.27 -0.49
CA LEU A 49 -10.34 2.08 -1.70
C LEU A 49 -9.05 2.75 -2.17
N VAL A 50 -7.92 2.05 -2.09
CA VAL A 50 -6.63 2.51 -2.62
C VAL A 50 -6.75 2.75 -4.12
N ASN A 51 -6.15 3.82 -4.62
CA ASN A 51 -6.27 4.24 -6.01
C ASN A 51 -5.58 3.25 -6.98
N CYS A 52 -4.34 2.89 -6.69
CA CYS A 52 -3.53 2.03 -7.56
C CYS A 52 -2.42 1.32 -6.77
N ILE A 53 -1.92 0.20 -7.31
CA ILE A 53 -0.73 -0.49 -6.81
C ILE A 53 0.34 -0.50 -7.92
N TYR A 54 1.53 0.00 -7.63
CA TYR A 54 2.70 -0.15 -8.48
C TYR A 54 3.47 -1.41 -8.10
N LEU A 55 3.70 -2.28 -9.07
CA LEU A 55 4.43 -3.54 -8.92
C LEU A 55 5.79 -3.37 -9.60
N CYS A 56 6.89 -3.32 -8.81
CA CYS A 56 8.20 -2.92 -9.32
C CYS A 56 9.22 -4.05 -9.29
N GLY A 57 10.07 -4.10 -10.30
CA GLY A 57 11.17 -5.05 -10.42
C GLY A 57 10.70 -6.50 -10.46
N ILE A 58 11.18 -7.31 -9.52
CA ILE A 58 10.81 -8.74 -9.43
C ILE A 58 9.41 -8.99 -8.85
N THR A 59 8.69 -7.94 -8.45
CA THR A 59 7.32 -8.08 -7.94
C THR A 59 6.42 -8.64 -9.02
N ALA A 60 5.85 -9.80 -8.77
CA ALA A 60 5.01 -10.49 -9.74
C ALA A 60 3.69 -9.74 -9.98
N THR A 61 3.20 -9.84 -11.22
CA THR A 61 1.94 -9.22 -11.66
C THR A 61 0.80 -10.25 -11.72
N PRO A 62 -0.47 -9.82 -11.53
CA PRO A 62 -1.62 -10.65 -11.88
C PRO A 62 -1.66 -10.99 -13.39
N PRO A 63 -2.30 -12.10 -13.80
CA PRO A 63 -2.90 -13.11 -12.93
C PRO A 63 -1.86 -14.15 -12.45
N HIS A 64 -1.94 -14.57 -11.19
CA HIS A 64 -1.13 -15.65 -10.67
C HIS A 64 -1.91 -16.49 -9.64
N PRO A 65 -1.99 -17.85 -9.76
CA PRO A 65 -2.81 -18.69 -8.88
C PRO A 65 -2.46 -18.57 -7.39
N GLU A 66 -1.17 -18.46 -7.05
CA GLU A 66 -0.75 -18.32 -5.65
C GLU A 66 -1.07 -16.93 -5.07
N MET A 67 -1.07 -15.89 -5.90
CA MET A 67 -1.51 -14.55 -5.51
C MET A 67 -3.02 -14.54 -5.25
N HIS A 68 -3.80 -15.17 -6.13
CA HIS A 68 -5.25 -15.28 -6.02
C HIS A 68 -5.71 -15.90 -4.69
N LYS A 69 -4.94 -16.85 -4.13
CA LYS A 69 -5.28 -17.49 -2.85
C LYS A 69 -5.42 -16.51 -1.68
N THR A 70 -4.73 -15.37 -1.72
CA THR A 70 -4.79 -14.34 -0.67
C THR A 70 -5.51 -13.08 -1.12
N ALA A 71 -5.44 -12.74 -2.41
CA ALA A 71 -6.13 -11.60 -2.99
C ALA A 71 -7.65 -11.81 -3.07
N LEU A 72 -8.11 -13.04 -3.32
CA LEU A 72 -9.53 -13.43 -3.40
C LEU A 72 -10.35 -12.59 -4.37
N GLY A 73 -9.77 -12.22 -5.52
CA GLY A 73 -10.40 -11.40 -6.56
C GLY A 73 -10.10 -9.90 -6.47
N ALA A 74 -9.40 -9.44 -5.42
CA ALA A 74 -9.03 -8.03 -5.28
C ALA A 74 -8.03 -7.57 -6.37
N GLU A 75 -7.29 -8.50 -6.97
CA GLU A 75 -6.43 -8.25 -8.12
C GLU A 75 -7.18 -7.88 -9.40
N ASP A 76 -8.50 -8.11 -9.44
CA ASP A 76 -9.38 -7.73 -10.54
C ASP A 76 -10.08 -6.38 -10.27
N THR A 77 -10.13 -5.95 -9.01
CA THR A 77 -10.79 -4.70 -8.58
C THR A 77 -9.82 -3.53 -8.51
N VAL A 78 -8.69 -3.70 -7.82
CA VAL A 78 -7.69 -2.64 -7.64
C VAL A 78 -6.83 -2.52 -8.89
N ASP A 79 -6.74 -1.32 -9.45
CA ASP A 79 -5.88 -1.04 -10.59
C ASP A 79 -4.41 -1.17 -10.20
N TRP A 80 -3.60 -1.66 -11.13
CA TRP A 80 -2.17 -1.83 -10.92
C TRP A 80 -1.35 -1.49 -12.16
N ILE A 81 -0.11 -1.08 -11.94
CA ILE A 81 0.88 -0.70 -12.97
C ILE A 81 2.18 -1.42 -12.67
N TYR A 82 2.81 -1.99 -13.71
CA TYR A 82 4.16 -2.56 -13.58
C TYR A 82 5.22 -1.56 -14.01
N LYS A 83 6.33 -1.51 -13.26
CA LYS A 83 7.55 -0.77 -13.60
C LYS A 83 8.78 -1.68 -13.47
N ASN A 84 9.72 -1.55 -14.40
CA ASN A 84 10.97 -2.31 -14.32
C ASN A 84 11.82 -1.91 -13.11
N HIS A 85 11.80 -0.63 -12.75
CA HIS A 85 12.54 -0.09 -11.61
C HIS A 85 11.62 0.76 -10.74
N THR A 86 11.79 0.65 -9.42
CA THR A 86 10.96 1.41 -8.45
C THR A 86 11.17 2.91 -8.58
N LEU A 87 12.37 3.36 -8.97
CA LEU A 87 12.63 4.78 -9.23
C LEU A 87 11.74 5.37 -10.33
N GLU A 88 11.39 4.58 -11.36
CA GLU A 88 10.46 5.02 -12.41
C GLU A 88 9.05 5.30 -11.83
N ALA A 89 8.61 4.47 -10.89
CA ALA A 89 7.35 4.68 -10.19
C ALA A 89 7.39 5.93 -9.31
N VAL A 90 8.48 6.13 -8.57
CA VAL A 90 8.68 7.32 -7.72
C VAL A 90 8.65 8.60 -8.54
N GLU A 91 9.39 8.64 -9.67
CA GLU A 91 9.43 9.79 -10.56
C GLU A 91 8.05 10.10 -11.16
N GLU A 92 7.34 9.08 -11.64
CA GLU A 92 5.98 9.24 -12.19
C GLU A 92 5.02 9.79 -11.13
N LEU A 93 5.05 9.24 -9.92
CA LEU A 93 4.20 9.68 -8.81
C LEU A 93 4.51 11.12 -8.38
N HIS A 94 5.77 11.54 -8.35
CA HIS A 94 6.14 12.93 -8.12
C HIS A 94 5.58 13.85 -9.21
N ASN A 95 5.69 13.46 -10.49
CA ASN A 95 5.15 14.23 -11.62
C ASN A 95 3.62 14.35 -11.56
N GLU A 96 2.94 13.36 -10.96
CA GLU A 96 1.49 13.37 -10.69
C GLU A 96 1.11 14.12 -9.42
N GLY A 97 2.07 14.64 -8.67
CA GLY A 97 1.86 15.43 -7.46
C GLY A 97 1.62 14.61 -6.19
N TYR A 98 2.09 13.35 -6.15
CA TYR A 98 2.09 12.57 -4.93
C TYR A 98 3.26 12.92 -4.02
N THR A 99 3.03 12.93 -2.72
CA THR A 99 4.08 12.85 -1.70
C THR A 99 4.43 11.37 -1.53
N VAL A 100 5.65 11.00 -1.87
CA VAL A 100 6.12 9.61 -1.86
C VAL A 100 6.88 9.34 -0.56
N LEU A 101 6.45 8.33 0.19
CA LEU A 101 6.97 8.02 1.53
C LEU A 101 7.44 6.56 1.58
N ALA A 102 8.70 6.34 1.92
CA ALA A 102 9.21 5.00 2.17
C ALA A 102 8.77 4.51 3.57
N ILE A 103 8.33 3.26 3.66
CA ILE A 103 8.01 2.62 4.93
C ILE A 103 9.23 1.77 5.33
N GLU A 104 10.13 2.37 6.09
CA GLU A 104 11.43 1.78 6.41
C GLU A 104 12.01 2.37 7.71
N GLN A 105 12.94 1.65 8.33
CA GLN A 105 13.70 2.07 9.52
C GLN A 105 14.97 2.78 9.06
N VAL A 106 14.95 4.11 9.05
CA VAL A 106 16.09 4.93 8.64
C VAL A 106 16.38 6.03 9.67
N GLU A 107 17.60 6.52 9.67
CA GLU A 107 17.97 7.68 10.48
C GLU A 107 17.12 8.90 10.05
N GLY A 108 16.41 9.49 11.03
CA GLY A 108 15.53 10.64 10.78
C GLY A 108 14.13 10.28 10.27
N SER A 109 13.72 9.01 10.34
CA SER A 109 12.34 8.60 10.04
C SER A 109 11.33 9.28 10.98
N THR A 110 10.10 9.46 10.48
CA THR A 110 8.97 9.91 11.31
C THR A 110 8.17 8.69 11.76
N MET A 111 7.84 8.61 13.05
CA MET A 111 6.97 7.55 13.55
C MET A 111 5.57 7.67 12.94
N LEU A 112 4.97 6.54 12.56
CA LEU A 112 3.66 6.51 11.90
C LEU A 112 2.58 7.28 12.67
N GLY A 113 2.58 7.19 14.00
CA GLY A 113 1.62 7.90 14.86
C GLY A 113 1.82 9.42 14.90
N ASP A 114 3.03 9.89 14.61
CA ASP A 114 3.39 11.31 14.65
C ASP A 114 3.28 11.98 13.26
N PHE A 115 3.09 11.17 12.21
CA PHE A 115 2.96 11.69 10.85
C PHE A 115 1.59 12.34 10.64
N SER A 116 1.61 13.61 10.25
CA SER A 116 0.40 14.39 9.96
C SER A 116 0.11 14.38 8.46
N LEU A 117 -1.08 13.90 8.07
CA LEU A 117 -1.56 13.98 6.70
C LEU A 117 -2.17 15.36 6.42
N ASP A 118 -2.01 15.81 5.18
CA ASP A 118 -2.63 17.02 4.64
C ASP A 118 -3.80 16.59 3.74
N ALA A 119 -4.97 17.21 3.93
CA ALA A 119 -6.20 16.90 3.21
C ALA A 119 -6.10 17.15 1.70
N ASP A 120 -5.25 18.10 1.29
CA ASP A 120 -5.10 18.52 -0.10
C ASP A 120 -4.00 17.74 -0.86
N LYS A 121 -3.32 16.82 -0.17
CA LYS A 121 -2.22 16.02 -0.76
C LYS A 121 -2.64 14.63 -1.15
N LYS A 122 -1.94 14.10 -2.15
CA LYS A 122 -1.95 12.69 -2.54
C LYS A 122 -0.71 12.01 -1.95
N TYR A 123 -0.85 10.75 -1.56
CA TYR A 123 0.23 10.00 -0.94
C TYR A 123 0.52 8.70 -1.66
N ALA A 124 1.80 8.37 -1.78
CA ALA A 124 2.25 7.05 -2.19
C ALA A 124 3.15 6.46 -1.10
N ILE A 125 2.89 5.21 -0.70
CA ILE A 125 3.66 4.49 0.29
C ILE A 125 4.47 3.39 -0.40
N VAL A 126 5.79 3.38 -0.18
CA VAL A 126 6.71 2.39 -0.76
C VAL A 126 7.00 1.32 0.28
N MET A 127 6.65 0.08 -0.06
CA MET A 127 6.85 -1.12 0.75
C MET A 127 8.00 -1.93 0.17
N GLY A 128 8.99 -2.25 0.99
CA GLY A 128 10.20 -2.91 0.56
C GLY A 128 10.15 -4.44 0.52
N ASN A 129 11.20 -5.00 -0.05
CA ASN A 129 11.48 -6.44 -0.10
C ASN A 129 11.54 -7.06 1.31
N GLU A 130 11.07 -8.31 1.44
CA GLU A 130 10.96 -9.00 2.74
C GLU A 130 12.30 -9.22 3.46
N VAL A 131 13.40 -9.15 2.74
CA VAL A 131 14.75 -9.40 3.29
C VAL A 131 15.60 -8.13 3.33
N LYS A 132 15.51 -7.32 2.26
CA LYS A 132 16.39 -6.16 2.06
C LYS A 132 15.73 -4.82 2.44
N GLY A 133 14.41 -4.83 2.67
CA GLY A 133 13.66 -3.59 2.85
C GLY A 133 13.55 -2.79 1.55
N VAL A 134 13.30 -1.49 1.67
CA VAL A 134 13.26 -0.55 0.56
C VAL A 134 14.70 -0.27 0.09
N GLN A 135 14.93 -0.31 -1.23
CA GLN A 135 16.25 -0.04 -1.80
C GLN A 135 16.73 1.36 -1.40
N GLN A 136 18.02 1.50 -1.05
CA GLN A 136 18.57 2.77 -0.55
C GLN A 136 18.38 3.93 -1.54
N GLU A 137 18.52 3.69 -2.82
CA GLU A 137 18.30 4.70 -3.87
C GLU A 137 16.84 5.15 -3.92
N VAL A 138 15.89 4.24 -3.65
CA VAL A 138 14.47 4.55 -3.57
C VAL A 138 14.16 5.36 -2.32
N VAL A 139 14.74 4.97 -1.16
CA VAL A 139 14.66 5.76 0.09
C VAL A 139 15.14 7.19 -0.15
N ASN A 140 16.28 7.35 -0.84
CA ASN A 140 16.87 8.66 -1.13
C ASN A 140 16.02 9.51 -2.09
N ALA A 141 15.20 8.87 -2.92
CA ALA A 141 14.32 9.55 -3.86
C ALA A 141 12.95 9.91 -3.27
N CYS A 142 12.58 9.32 -2.14
CA CYS A 142 11.31 9.60 -1.45
C CYS A 142 11.35 10.97 -0.74
N ASP A 143 10.17 11.57 -0.52
CA ASP A 143 10.01 12.83 0.23
C ASP A 143 10.22 12.66 1.73
N GLY A 144 10.16 11.43 2.23
CA GLY A 144 10.37 11.09 3.62
C GLY A 144 10.25 9.60 3.88
N CYS A 145 10.54 9.23 5.13
CA CYS A 145 10.41 7.86 5.62
C CYS A 145 9.52 7.81 6.84
N ILE A 146 8.66 6.80 6.88
CA ILE A 146 7.78 6.51 8.02
C ILE A 146 8.19 5.18 8.63
N GLU A 147 8.27 5.16 9.93
CA GLU A 147 8.59 3.97 10.72
C GLU A 147 7.42 3.57 11.63
N ILE A 148 7.14 2.26 11.70
CA ILE A 148 6.21 1.70 12.68
C ILE A 148 7.00 1.36 13.94
N PRO A 149 6.65 1.91 15.12
CA PRO A 149 7.35 1.59 16.35
C PRO A 149 7.20 0.12 16.70
N GLN A 150 8.31 -0.55 17.01
CA GLN A 150 8.37 -1.97 17.35
C GLN A 150 9.03 -2.14 18.72
N TYR A 151 8.42 -2.95 19.58
CA TYR A 151 8.86 -3.14 20.97
C TYR A 151 9.29 -4.59 21.26
N GLY A 152 9.31 -5.43 20.25
CA GLY A 152 9.61 -6.86 20.36
C GLY A 152 11.08 -7.19 20.06
N THR A 153 11.34 -8.47 19.82
CA THR A 153 12.69 -9.00 19.55
C THR A 153 13.01 -9.10 18.06
N LYS A 154 12.04 -8.91 17.18
CA LYS A 154 12.23 -8.99 15.73
C LYS A 154 12.56 -7.63 15.15
N HIS A 155 13.35 -7.63 14.07
CA HIS A 155 13.82 -6.40 13.44
C HIS A 155 12.80 -5.80 12.46
N SER A 156 11.82 -6.59 12.00
CA SER A 156 10.81 -6.14 11.02
C SER A 156 9.50 -6.90 11.18
N LEU A 157 8.43 -6.30 10.67
CA LEU A 157 7.14 -6.93 10.47
C LEU A 157 7.06 -7.56 9.05
N ASN A 158 6.14 -8.48 8.85
CA ASN A 158 5.80 -8.95 7.52
C ASN A 158 5.28 -7.80 6.66
N VAL A 159 5.71 -7.71 5.39
CA VAL A 159 5.39 -6.59 4.49
C VAL A 159 3.87 -6.39 4.30
N SER A 160 3.09 -7.45 4.19
CA SER A 160 1.63 -7.31 4.04
C SER A 160 0.94 -6.86 5.33
N VAL A 161 1.49 -7.23 6.50
CA VAL A 161 1.03 -6.72 7.80
C VAL A 161 1.39 -5.25 7.96
N THR A 162 2.64 -4.88 7.63
CA THR A 162 3.09 -3.49 7.59
C THR A 162 2.19 -2.64 6.71
N THR A 163 1.92 -3.11 5.48
CA THR A 163 1.00 -2.43 4.56
C THR A 163 -0.38 -2.23 5.17
N GLY A 164 -0.93 -3.26 5.84
CA GLY A 164 -2.23 -3.16 6.49
C GLY A 164 -2.28 -2.11 7.60
N ILE A 165 -1.25 -2.02 8.42
CA ILE A 165 -1.14 -1.02 9.50
C ILE A 165 -1.07 0.40 8.91
N VAL A 166 -0.21 0.61 7.91
CA VAL A 166 -0.05 1.93 7.28
C VAL A 166 -1.31 2.34 6.52
N LEU A 167 -1.90 1.44 5.74
CA LEU A 167 -3.14 1.71 5.01
C LEU A 167 -4.30 2.05 5.95
N TRP A 168 -4.42 1.35 7.07
CA TRP A 168 -5.43 1.65 8.08
C TRP A 168 -5.28 3.08 8.62
N GLU A 169 -4.06 3.47 9.00
CA GLU A 169 -3.78 4.79 9.55
C GLU A 169 -4.06 5.90 8.52
N PHE A 170 -3.57 5.72 7.29
CA PHE A 170 -3.77 6.69 6.21
C PHE A 170 -5.24 6.78 5.79
N ALA A 171 -5.90 5.64 5.61
CA ALA A 171 -7.31 5.61 5.20
C ALA A 171 -8.22 6.28 6.23
N ASN A 172 -8.02 6.01 7.52
CA ASN A 172 -8.81 6.66 8.58
C ASN A 172 -8.67 8.18 8.53
N LYS A 173 -7.44 8.69 8.49
CA LYS A 173 -7.17 10.13 8.44
C LYS A 173 -7.72 10.77 7.17
N LEU A 174 -7.50 10.14 5.99
CA LEU A 174 -8.00 10.65 4.72
C LEU A 174 -9.54 10.62 4.63
N MET A 175 -10.20 9.61 5.21
CA MET A 175 -11.66 9.53 5.27
C MET A 175 -12.27 10.57 6.22
N GLU A 176 -11.55 10.99 7.26
CA GLU A 176 -12.00 12.09 8.14
C GLU A 176 -12.10 13.42 7.39
N PHE A 177 -11.20 13.68 6.45
CA PHE A 177 -11.23 14.88 5.61
C PHE A 177 -12.37 14.89 4.59
N ARG A 178 -12.99 13.74 4.29
CA ARG A 178 -14.12 13.63 3.36
C ARG A 178 -15.49 13.82 4.02
N LYS A 179 -15.53 13.94 5.35
CA LYS A 179 -16.77 14.18 6.12
C LYS A 179 -17.09 15.66 6.22
#